data_12735467ff2b30cfd2f444a325467c39
#
_entry.id   12735467ff2b30cfd2f444a325467c39
#
_cell.length_a   1.000
_cell.length_b   1.000
_cell.length_c   1.000
_cell.angle_alpha   90.00
_cell.angle_beta   90.00
_cell.angle_gamma   90.00
#
_symmetry.space_group_name_H-M   'P 1'
#
loop_
_entity.id
_entity.type
_entity.pdbx_description
1 polymer ?
#
loop_
_entity_poly.entity_id
_entity_poly.type
_entity_poly.pdbx_seq_one_letter_code
_entity_poly.pdbx_strand_id
1 'polypeptide(L)'
;MTAQDDSPTKMSAVSDILSQAPSISACYLRPHPVCCLFISWNGCIVLVYDGFPPPLVQAKTRITSNNNAALHLKEENFGSKWPKTTLGAVLDDADELSVEQFTRLKNICHRYSKQIIDASYNISRRNEIKVTVLSIVDYKQRGLERLNERIDVPLDDSTMHEDSINSTPSEEEQSRVNNVISEWNDVQAYLPKVNAPGSRIGSYRQGSHGFTCVAFIDSSLPQHLRDGFSEFRSAVDKEFPGRYGWLDETSLHCTLRSLGGPAKGC
;
A
#
# COMPACT_ATOMS: atom_id res chain seq x y z
N MET A 1 -34.06 13.45 -9.14
CA MET A 1 -33.13 14.11 -8.20
C MET A 1 -31.75 13.57 -8.53
N THR A 2 -30.92 14.36 -9.20
CA THR A 2 -29.49 14.04 -9.43
C THR A 2 -28.79 14.07 -8.09
N ALA A 3 -28.18 12.95 -7.68
CA ALA A 3 -27.30 12.91 -6.53
C ALA A 3 -26.22 14.00 -6.76
N GLN A 4 -26.22 15.02 -5.89
CA GLN A 4 -25.24 16.08 -5.92
C GLN A 4 -23.87 15.42 -5.72
N ASP A 5 -22.93 15.71 -6.59
CA ASP A 5 -21.57 15.17 -6.50
C ASP A 5 -20.86 15.82 -5.30
N ASP A 6 -20.93 15.13 -4.13
CA ASP A 6 -20.33 15.59 -2.87
C ASP A 6 -18.79 15.39 -2.83
N SER A 7 -18.20 15.03 -3.97
CA SER A 7 -16.80 14.70 -4.14
C SER A 7 -15.82 15.80 -3.68
N PRO A 8 -15.92 17.04 -4.14
CA PRO A 8 -15.02 18.12 -3.73
C PRO A 8 -15.11 18.41 -2.22
N THR A 9 -16.31 18.29 -1.66
CA THR A 9 -16.57 18.54 -0.25
C THR A 9 -15.85 17.53 0.66
N LYS A 10 -15.84 16.24 0.28
CA LYS A 10 -15.16 15.19 1.06
C LYS A 10 -13.64 15.34 1.02
N MET A 11 -13.07 15.61 -0.15
CA MET A 11 -11.62 15.77 -0.29
C MET A 11 -11.13 16.99 0.48
N SER A 12 -11.84 18.12 0.38
CA SER A 12 -11.54 19.33 1.15
C SER A 12 -11.64 19.07 2.66
N ALA A 13 -12.69 18.41 3.12
CA ALA A 13 -12.86 18.10 4.54
C ALA A 13 -11.71 17.25 5.10
N VAL A 14 -11.23 16.24 4.34
CA VAL A 14 -10.08 15.43 4.78
C VAL A 14 -8.80 16.26 4.75
N SER A 15 -8.61 17.12 3.75
CA SER A 15 -7.47 18.03 3.68
C SER A 15 -7.41 18.95 4.90
N ASP A 16 -8.55 19.54 5.26
CA ASP A 16 -8.66 20.42 6.42
C ASP A 16 -8.34 19.67 7.73
N ILE A 17 -8.84 18.44 7.88
CA ILE A 17 -8.57 17.58 9.04
C ILE A 17 -7.07 17.28 9.17
N LEU A 18 -6.41 16.95 8.07
CA LEU A 18 -4.98 16.62 8.07
C LEU A 18 -4.10 17.86 8.31
N SER A 19 -4.56 19.03 7.89
CA SER A 19 -3.85 20.32 8.03
C SER A 19 -4.02 20.97 9.41
N GLN A 20 -4.85 20.41 10.29
CA GLN A 20 -5.06 20.94 11.65
C GLN A 20 -3.80 20.85 12.51
N ALA A 21 -3.62 21.84 13.39
CA ALA A 21 -2.55 21.82 14.38
C ALA A 21 -2.78 20.71 15.47
N PRO A 22 -1.70 20.13 16.01
CA PRO A 22 -0.31 20.24 15.55
C PRO A 22 -0.10 19.57 14.20
N SER A 23 0.85 20.06 13.39
CA SER A 23 1.20 19.46 12.09
C SER A 23 1.61 18.00 12.25
N ILE A 24 1.34 17.21 11.22
CA ILE A 24 1.79 15.82 11.17
C ILE A 24 3.21 15.82 10.61
N SER A 25 4.14 15.20 11.33
CA SER A 25 5.54 15.13 10.90
C SER A 25 5.72 14.22 9.68
N ALA A 26 6.65 14.57 8.82
CA ALA A 26 7.17 13.67 7.81
C ALA A 26 7.78 12.42 8.49
N CYS A 27 7.83 11.30 7.77
CA CYS A 27 8.27 10.03 8.35
C CYS A 27 8.84 9.09 7.28
N TYR A 28 9.28 7.92 7.70
CA TYR A 28 9.75 6.87 6.80
C TYR A 28 8.85 5.63 6.86
N LEU A 29 8.49 5.11 5.69
CA LEU A 29 8.00 3.75 5.54
C LEU A 29 9.22 2.83 5.39
N ARG A 30 9.29 1.78 6.21
CA ARG A 30 10.37 0.81 6.23
C ARG A 30 9.88 -0.51 5.66
N PRO A 31 10.48 -1.02 4.57
CA PRO A 31 10.22 -2.38 4.11
C PRO A 31 10.44 -3.37 5.25
N HIS A 32 9.58 -4.38 5.33
CA HIS A 32 9.64 -5.38 6.39
C HIS A 32 10.99 -6.11 6.40
N PRO A 33 11.67 -6.21 7.57
CA PRO A 33 13.08 -6.58 7.66
C PRO A 33 13.39 -8.04 7.26
N VAL A 34 12.37 -8.89 7.15
CA VAL A 34 12.55 -10.30 6.78
C VAL A 34 11.90 -10.64 5.45
N CYS A 35 10.73 -10.06 5.16
CA CYS A 35 9.92 -10.40 4.00
C CYS A 35 9.26 -9.13 3.44
N CYS A 36 10.00 -8.33 2.68
CA CYS A 36 9.45 -7.11 2.10
C CYS A 36 8.64 -7.35 0.82
N LEU A 37 8.85 -8.47 0.12
CA LEU A 37 8.05 -8.89 -1.04
C LEU A 37 7.17 -10.07 -0.65
N PHE A 38 5.87 -9.92 -0.85
CA PHE A 38 4.87 -10.85 -0.31
C PHE A 38 3.74 -11.07 -1.31
N ILE A 39 3.20 -12.30 -1.35
CA ILE A 39 1.99 -12.62 -2.11
C ILE A 39 0.83 -12.54 -1.14
N SER A 40 0.04 -11.48 -1.25
CA SER A 40 -1.14 -11.28 -0.41
C SER A 40 -2.34 -12.08 -0.93
N TRP A 41 -3.47 -12.03 -0.22
CA TRP A 41 -4.73 -12.63 -0.67
C TRP A 41 -5.09 -12.19 -2.09
N ASN A 42 -5.77 -13.05 -2.82
CA ASN A 42 -6.09 -12.94 -4.24
C ASN A 42 -4.86 -12.94 -5.16
N GLY A 43 -3.70 -13.36 -4.66
CA GLY A 43 -2.47 -13.48 -5.44
C GLY A 43 -1.77 -12.17 -5.76
N CYS A 44 -2.16 -11.04 -5.17
CA CYS A 44 -1.48 -9.77 -5.41
C CYS A 44 -0.07 -9.79 -4.83
N ILE A 45 0.91 -9.36 -5.62
CA ILE A 45 2.28 -9.13 -5.15
C ILE A 45 2.37 -7.74 -4.55
N VAL A 46 2.90 -7.66 -3.34
CA VAL A 46 2.97 -6.41 -2.58
C VAL A 46 4.36 -6.18 -1.98
N LEU A 47 4.74 -4.91 -1.87
CA LEU A 47 5.78 -4.46 -0.98
C LEU A 47 5.17 -4.30 0.41
N VAL A 48 5.73 -4.96 1.39
CA VAL A 48 5.29 -4.95 2.80
C VAL A 48 6.16 -4.01 3.61
N TYR A 49 5.55 -3.22 4.47
CA TYR A 49 6.25 -2.39 5.44
C TYR A 49 6.18 -3.01 6.84
N ASP A 50 7.09 -2.62 7.71
CA ASP A 50 7.23 -3.12 9.08
C ASP A 50 6.05 -2.73 10.01
N GLY A 51 5.25 -1.76 9.59
CA GLY A 51 4.09 -1.20 10.27
C GLY A 51 3.84 0.22 9.81
N PHE A 52 2.71 0.81 10.21
CA PHE A 52 2.52 2.25 10.04
C PHE A 52 3.36 3.01 11.08
N PRO A 53 4.24 3.95 10.65
CA PRO A 53 4.94 4.82 11.58
C PRO A 53 3.96 5.75 12.31
N PRO A 54 4.30 6.23 13.53
CA PRO A 54 3.40 7.02 14.36
C PRO A 54 2.73 8.22 13.65
N PRO A 55 3.42 9.00 12.78
CA PRO A 55 2.76 10.09 12.05
C PRO A 55 1.65 9.62 11.12
N LEU A 56 1.80 8.47 10.46
CA LEU A 56 0.76 7.93 9.59
C LEU A 56 -0.40 7.33 10.40
N VAL A 57 -0.12 6.74 11.57
CA VAL A 57 -1.16 6.32 12.53
C VAL A 57 -1.93 7.54 13.01
N GLN A 58 -1.24 8.65 13.33
CA GLN A 58 -1.87 9.91 13.73
C GLN A 58 -2.80 10.45 12.61
N ALA A 59 -2.31 10.49 11.37
CA ALA A 59 -3.12 10.91 10.22
C ALA A 59 -4.39 10.05 10.08
N LYS A 60 -4.22 8.73 10.13
CA LYS A 60 -5.33 7.78 10.05
C LYS A 60 -6.33 7.98 11.18
N THR A 61 -5.85 8.17 12.41
CA THR A 61 -6.69 8.42 13.58
C THR A 61 -7.47 9.72 13.43
N ARG A 62 -6.83 10.81 13.00
CA ARG A 62 -7.50 12.09 12.76
C ARG A 62 -8.65 11.95 11.77
N ILE A 63 -8.42 11.28 10.63
CA ILE A 63 -9.46 11.03 9.63
C ILE A 63 -10.60 10.20 10.21
N THR A 64 -10.27 9.16 10.98
CA THR A 64 -11.26 8.18 11.48
C THR A 64 -12.07 8.71 12.65
N SER A 65 -11.45 9.48 13.58
CA SER A 65 -12.09 10.01 14.78
C SER A 65 -12.87 11.31 14.54
N ASN A 66 -12.77 11.87 13.33
CA ASN A 66 -13.47 13.10 13.01
C ASN A 66 -14.96 12.81 12.74
N ASN A 67 -15.83 13.33 13.61
CA ASN A 67 -17.30 13.22 13.49
C ASN A 67 -17.88 14.15 12.40
N ASN A 68 -17.10 14.51 11.39
CA ASN A 68 -17.61 15.32 10.29
C ASN A 68 -18.68 14.53 9.52
N ALA A 69 -19.93 14.97 9.64
CA ALA A 69 -21.07 14.34 8.98
C ALA A 69 -20.91 14.21 7.45
N ALA A 70 -20.05 15.04 6.84
CA ALA A 70 -19.76 14.97 5.40
C ALA A 70 -18.92 13.72 5.01
N LEU A 71 -18.18 13.11 5.94
CA LEU A 71 -17.28 12.01 5.58
C LEU A 71 -17.97 10.65 5.52
N HIS A 72 -18.98 10.38 6.34
CA HIS A 72 -19.71 9.10 6.42
C HIS A 72 -18.78 7.87 6.22
N LEU A 73 -17.66 7.85 6.95
CA LEU A 73 -16.67 6.80 6.78
C LEU A 73 -17.23 5.47 7.29
N LYS A 74 -17.14 4.44 6.47
CA LYS A 74 -17.37 3.08 6.92
C LYS A 74 -16.29 2.66 7.90
N GLU A 75 -16.64 1.84 8.90
CA GLU A 75 -15.66 1.21 9.76
C GLU A 75 -14.64 0.42 8.92
N GLU A 76 -13.38 0.55 9.24
CA GLU A 76 -12.35 -0.29 8.65
C GLU A 76 -12.40 -1.67 9.29
N ASN A 77 -12.33 -2.68 8.44
CA ASN A 77 -12.20 -4.04 8.91
C ASN A 77 -10.81 -4.19 9.57
N PHE A 78 -10.80 -4.33 10.91
CA PHE A 78 -9.58 -4.55 11.68
C PHE A 78 -8.84 -5.77 11.13
N GLY A 79 -7.54 -5.63 10.85
CA GLY A 79 -6.71 -6.68 10.27
C GLY A 79 -6.60 -6.68 8.74
N SER A 80 -7.54 -6.04 8.00
CA SER A 80 -7.41 -5.90 6.55
C SER A 80 -6.50 -4.74 6.12
N LYS A 81 -6.20 -3.80 7.01
CA LYS A 81 -5.45 -2.56 6.75
C LYS A 81 -4.10 -2.59 7.46
N TRP A 82 -3.17 -3.26 6.85
CA TRP A 82 -1.76 -3.21 7.18
C TRP A 82 -1.00 -2.48 6.06
N PRO A 83 0.14 -1.82 6.36
CA PRO A 83 0.83 -1.00 5.38
C PRO A 83 1.48 -1.86 4.30
N LYS A 84 1.06 -1.61 3.07
CA LYS A 84 1.60 -2.26 1.88
C LYS A 84 1.42 -1.41 0.65
N THR A 85 2.24 -1.65 -0.35
CA THR A 85 2.08 -1.14 -1.71
C THR A 85 1.86 -2.30 -2.66
N THR A 86 0.78 -2.30 -3.44
CA THR A 86 0.56 -3.30 -4.48
C THR A 86 1.50 -3.02 -5.64
N LEU A 87 2.30 -4.00 -6.02
CA LEU A 87 3.23 -3.94 -7.15
C LEU A 87 2.60 -4.52 -8.42
N GLY A 88 1.80 -5.57 -8.27
CA GLY A 88 1.14 -6.24 -9.37
C GLY A 88 0.01 -7.15 -8.89
N ALA A 89 -0.88 -7.48 -9.80
CA ALA A 89 -1.99 -8.38 -9.57
C ALA A 89 -2.08 -9.45 -10.67
N VAL A 90 -2.68 -10.56 -10.32
CA VAL A 90 -2.88 -11.68 -11.25
C VAL A 90 -3.77 -11.23 -12.41
N LEU A 91 -3.46 -11.65 -13.64
CA LEU A 91 -4.31 -11.42 -14.82
C LEU A 91 -5.67 -12.09 -14.65
N ASP A 92 -6.69 -11.54 -15.31
CA ASP A 92 -8.08 -11.95 -15.12
C ASP A 92 -8.34 -13.38 -15.60
N ASP A 93 -7.58 -13.84 -16.58
CA ASP A 93 -7.67 -15.16 -17.22
C ASP A 93 -6.59 -16.15 -16.73
N ALA A 94 -5.79 -15.77 -15.72
CA ALA A 94 -4.76 -16.65 -15.20
C ALA A 94 -5.35 -17.79 -14.35
N ASP A 95 -4.86 -19.01 -14.60
CA ASP A 95 -5.22 -20.20 -13.85
C ASP A 95 -4.84 -20.10 -12.36
N GLU A 96 -5.43 -20.98 -11.53
CA GLU A 96 -5.00 -21.13 -10.14
C GLU A 96 -3.57 -21.65 -10.03
N LEU A 97 -2.86 -21.24 -8.98
CA LEU A 97 -1.54 -21.78 -8.66
C LEU A 97 -1.67 -23.17 -8.02
N SER A 98 -0.84 -24.11 -8.46
CA SER A 98 -0.59 -25.32 -7.69
C SER A 98 0.27 -25.04 -6.47
N VAL A 99 0.36 -25.99 -5.55
CA VAL A 99 1.25 -25.92 -4.37
C VAL A 99 2.70 -25.69 -4.78
N GLU A 100 3.17 -26.40 -5.81
CA GLU A 100 4.54 -26.30 -6.32
C GLU A 100 4.78 -24.93 -6.95
N GLN A 101 3.85 -24.42 -7.74
CA GLN A 101 3.93 -23.09 -8.35
C GLN A 101 3.96 -22.00 -7.29
N PHE A 102 3.06 -22.07 -6.30
CA PHE A 102 3.04 -21.10 -5.20
C PHE A 102 4.33 -21.16 -4.38
N THR A 103 4.86 -22.36 -4.11
CA THR A 103 6.13 -22.51 -3.40
C THR A 103 7.29 -21.89 -4.18
N ARG A 104 7.34 -22.04 -5.51
CA ARG A 104 8.36 -21.40 -6.35
C ARG A 104 8.25 -19.88 -6.31
N LEU A 105 7.03 -19.34 -6.43
CA LEU A 105 6.78 -17.90 -6.36
C LEU A 105 7.15 -17.32 -4.99
N LYS A 106 6.80 -18.01 -3.90
CA LYS A 106 7.21 -17.67 -2.54
C LYS A 106 8.74 -17.62 -2.40
N ASN A 107 9.45 -18.60 -2.98
CA ASN A 107 10.91 -18.63 -2.95
C ASN A 107 11.53 -17.46 -3.74
N ILE A 108 10.93 -17.03 -4.84
CA ILE A 108 11.34 -15.83 -5.56
C ILE A 108 11.17 -14.61 -4.66
N CYS A 109 10.01 -14.44 -4.02
CA CYS A 109 9.77 -13.34 -3.08
C CYS A 109 10.80 -13.31 -1.94
N HIS A 110 11.08 -14.45 -1.31
CA HIS A 110 12.08 -14.54 -0.24
C HIS A 110 13.48 -14.18 -0.72
N ARG A 111 13.92 -14.71 -1.88
CA ARG A 111 15.23 -14.42 -2.44
C ARG A 111 15.43 -12.94 -2.69
N TYR A 112 14.47 -12.28 -3.34
CA TYR A 112 14.57 -10.85 -3.64
C TYR A 112 14.34 -9.97 -2.43
N SER A 113 13.50 -10.37 -1.47
CA SER A 113 13.43 -9.69 -0.17
C SER A 113 14.79 -9.67 0.51
N LYS A 114 15.48 -10.83 0.55
CA LYS A 114 16.82 -10.90 1.13
C LYS A 114 17.83 -10.02 0.39
N GLN A 115 17.83 -10.04 -0.94
CA GLN A 115 18.73 -9.18 -1.74
C GLN A 115 18.51 -7.70 -1.47
N ILE A 116 17.25 -7.24 -1.43
CA ILE A 116 16.88 -5.87 -1.14
C ILE A 116 17.33 -5.47 0.27
N ILE A 117 17.12 -6.35 1.25
CA ILE A 117 17.48 -6.10 2.64
C ILE A 117 19.01 -6.08 2.79
N ASP A 118 19.73 -7.05 2.23
CA ASP A 118 21.18 -7.14 2.33
C ASP A 118 21.88 -5.98 1.62
N ALA A 119 21.34 -5.49 0.50
CA ALA A 119 21.87 -4.33 -0.20
C ALA A 119 21.88 -3.07 0.68
N SER A 120 20.98 -2.96 1.66
CA SER A 120 20.93 -1.84 2.59
C SER A 120 22.04 -1.86 3.64
N TYR A 121 22.57 -3.03 4.00
CA TYR A 121 23.66 -3.14 4.97
C TYR A 121 25.00 -2.59 4.43
N ASN A 122 25.19 -2.64 3.12
CA ASN A 122 26.42 -2.19 2.45
C ASN A 122 26.42 -0.69 2.08
N ILE A 123 25.28 -0.05 2.17
CA ILE A 123 25.11 1.37 1.88
C ILE A 123 24.66 2.00 3.20
N SER A 124 25.33 3.07 3.63
CA SER A 124 24.93 3.87 4.83
C SER A 124 23.49 4.45 4.72
N ARG A 125 22.69 3.93 3.82
CA ARG A 125 21.32 4.33 3.56
C ARG A 125 20.39 3.17 3.89
N ARG A 126 19.55 3.40 4.88
CA ARG A 126 18.46 2.51 5.27
C ARG A 126 17.50 2.34 4.09
N ASN A 127 16.88 1.16 3.98
CA ASN A 127 15.76 0.89 3.04
C ASN A 127 14.51 1.70 3.44
N GLU A 128 14.66 3.01 3.57
CA GLU A 128 13.61 3.90 4.09
C GLU A 128 13.03 4.71 2.93
N ILE A 129 11.71 4.70 2.82
CA ILE A 129 10.97 5.47 1.83
C ILE A 129 10.40 6.70 2.54
N LYS A 130 10.91 7.87 2.23
CA LYS A 130 10.51 9.13 2.86
C LYS A 130 9.10 9.51 2.44
N VAL A 131 8.22 9.80 3.41
CA VAL A 131 6.88 10.31 3.20
C VAL A 131 6.81 11.74 3.71
N THR A 132 6.73 12.69 2.79
CA THR A 132 6.63 14.13 3.07
C THR A 132 5.29 14.71 2.68
N VAL A 133 4.45 13.92 2.00
CA VAL A 133 3.15 14.34 1.49
C VAL A 133 2.16 13.21 1.64
N LEU A 134 0.95 13.52 2.11
CA LEU A 134 -0.22 12.67 1.99
C LEU A 134 -1.11 13.20 0.87
N SER A 135 -1.62 12.32 0.04
CA SER A 135 -2.49 12.70 -1.07
C SER A 135 -3.89 12.16 -0.83
N ILE A 136 -4.87 13.05 -0.96
CA ILE A 136 -6.28 12.70 -1.01
C ILE A 136 -6.63 12.63 -2.48
N VAL A 137 -7.04 11.47 -2.93
CA VAL A 137 -7.27 11.23 -4.36
C VAL A 137 -8.70 10.79 -4.63
N ASP A 138 -9.27 11.39 -5.65
CA ASP A 138 -10.44 10.92 -6.37
C ASP A 138 -9.93 10.13 -7.59
N TYR A 139 -10.23 8.83 -7.64
CA TYR A 139 -9.67 7.96 -8.64
C TYR A 139 -10.72 7.35 -9.57
N LYS A 140 -10.34 7.19 -10.85
CA LYS A 140 -11.09 6.44 -11.87
C LYS A 140 -10.70 4.97 -11.91
N GLN A 141 -9.56 4.62 -11.34
CA GLN A 141 -9.02 3.27 -11.30
C GLN A 141 -8.43 2.99 -9.93
N ARG A 142 -8.76 1.85 -9.36
CA ARG A 142 -8.29 1.44 -8.03
C ARG A 142 -6.76 1.33 -7.94
N GLY A 143 -6.07 1.10 -9.06
CA GLY A 143 -4.62 1.11 -9.15
C GLY A 143 -4.00 2.50 -9.07
N LEU A 144 -4.81 3.56 -9.05
CA LEU A 144 -4.42 4.97 -9.07
C LEU A 144 -3.59 5.39 -10.31
N GLU A 145 -3.61 4.58 -11.38
CA GLU A 145 -2.99 4.92 -12.67
C GLU A 145 -3.76 6.05 -13.39
N ARG A 146 -5.03 6.27 -13.01
CA ARG A 146 -5.88 7.37 -13.50
C ARG A 146 -6.65 8.01 -12.35
N LEU A 147 -6.38 9.27 -12.13
CA LEU A 147 -7.04 10.12 -11.14
C LEU A 147 -8.01 11.09 -11.82
N ASN A 148 -9.07 11.48 -11.09
CA ASN A 148 -9.88 12.66 -11.41
C ASN A 148 -9.26 13.90 -10.80
N GLU A 149 -8.94 13.80 -9.50
CA GLU A 149 -8.46 14.90 -8.70
C GLU A 149 -7.48 14.40 -7.65
N ARG A 150 -6.56 15.27 -7.25
CA ARG A 150 -5.59 15.02 -6.18
C ARG A 150 -5.38 16.30 -5.38
N ILE A 151 -5.48 16.19 -4.05
CA ILE A 151 -5.11 17.23 -3.10
C ILE A 151 -3.94 16.72 -2.28
N ASP A 152 -2.83 17.43 -2.35
CA ASP A 152 -1.63 17.10 -1.60
C ASP A 152 -1.58 17.89 -0.29
N VAL A 153 -1.39 17.17 0.81
CA VAL A 153 -1.22 17.72 2.16
C VAL A 153 0.23 17.51 2.57
N PRO A 154 1.05 18.58 2.61
CA PRO A 154 2.44 18.46 3.03
C PRO A 154 2.52 18.09 4.52
N LEU A 155 3.50 17.24 4.85
CA LEU A 155 3.86 16.90 6.21
C LEU A 155 5.02 17.79 6.67
N ASP A 156 5.10 18.02 7.99
CA ASP A 156 6.15 18.83 8.57
C ASP A 156 7.50 18.09 8.53
N ASP A 157 8.41 18.59 7.68
CA ASP A 157 9.76 18.04 7.49
C ASP A 157 10.80 18.69 8.42
N SER A 158 10.43 19.70 9.20
CA SER A 158 11.36 20.47 10.03
C SER A 158 11.99 19.66 11.18
N THR A 159 11.33 18.59 11.62
CA THR A 159 11.73 17.75 12.75
C THR A 159 12.53 16.51 12.37
N MET A 160 12.79 16.30 11.06
CA MET A 160 13.42 15.07 10.56
C MET A 160 14.94 14.96 10.77
N HIS A 161 15.58 15.98 11.33
CA HIS A 161 17.06 16.05 11.37
C HIS A 161 17.74 15.11 12.37
N GLU A 162 17.03 14.53 13.35
CA GLU A 162 17.72 13.74 14.38
C GLU A 162 17.02 12.41 14.79
N ASP A 163 15.74 12.17 14.47
CA ASP A 163 15.06 11.05 15.07
C ASP A 163 14.39 10.10 14.03
N SER A 164 15.18 9.16 13.54
CA SER A 164 14.61 7.91 12.98
C SER A 164 13.69 7.17 13.98
N ILE A 165 13.70 7.57 15.25
CA ILE A 165 12.87 7.03 16.35
C ILE A 165 11.39 7.31 16.07
N ASN A 166 11.02 8.50 15.58
CA ASN A 166 9.63 8.85 15.26
C ASN A 166 9.04 8.09 14.07
N SER A 167 9.86 7.30 13.36
CA SER A 167 9.43 6.47 12.23
C SER A 167 9.38 4.98 12.56
N THR A 168 9.68 4.58 13.80
CA THR A 168 9.57 3.18 14.21
C THR A 168 8.10 2.88 14.53
N PRO A 169 7.47 1.90 13.84
CA PRO A 169 6.12 1.46 14.17
C PRO A 169 6.03 0.91 15.58
N SER A 170 4.85 1.03 16.21
CA SER A 170 4.61 0.40 17.51
C SER A 170 4.66 -1.14 17.41
N GLU A 171 4.87 -1.81 18.54
CA GLU A 171 4.85 -3.28 18.61
C GLU A 171 3.50 -3.85 18.12
N GLU A 172 2.39 -3.13 18.33
CA GLU A 172 1.08 -3.53 17.84
C GLU A 172 1.01 -3.52 16.32
N GLU A 173 1.53 -2.44 15.68
CA GLU A 173 1.58 -2.33 14.22
C GLU A 173 2.49 -3.40 13.61
N GLN A 174 3.68 -3.63 14.21
CA GLN A 174 4.61 -4.68 13.77
C GLN A 174 3.99 -6.07 13.95
N SER A 175 3.37 -6.35 15.10
CA SER A 175 2.70 -7.62 15.36
C SER A 175 1.58 -7.90 14.35
N ARG A 176 0.81 -6.88 13.96
CA ARG A 176 -0.23 -6.99 12.94
C ARG A 176 0.35 -7.45 11.60
N VAL A 177 1.45 -6.86 11.17
CA VAL A 177 2.13 -7.23 9.92
C VAL A 177 2.73 -8.64 10.02
N ASN A 178 3.42 -8.94 11.12
CA ASN A 178 4.00 -10.25 11.36
C ASN A 178 2.96 -11.37 11.33
N ASN A 179 1.78 -11.14 11.90
CA ASN A 179 0.68 -12.10 11.87
C ASN A 179 0.22 -12.39 10.42
N VAL A 180 0.13 -11.36 9.57
CA VAL A 180 -0.22 -11.55 8.16
C VAL A 180 0.87 -12.33 7.41
N ILE A 181 2.14 -11.98 7.61
CA ILE A 181 3.26 -12.66 6.94
C ILE A 181 3.36 -14.11 7.42
N SER A 182 3.11 -14.39 8.69
CA SER A 182 3.19 -15.74 9.24
C SER A 182 2.19 -16.73 8.64
N GLU A 183 1.09 -16.24 8.03
CA GLU A 183 0.15 -17.09 7.30
C GLU A 183 0.81 -17.92 6.20
N TRP A 184 1.94 -17.45 5.65
CA TRP A 184 2.72 -18.20 4.65
C TRP A 184 3.38 -19.47 5.18
N ASN A 185 3.50 -19.62 6.49
CA ASN A 185 4.15 -20.79 7.10
C ASN A 185 3.37 -22.07 6.79
N ASP A 186 2.04 -21.96 6.65
CA ASP A 186 1.21 -23.05 6.19
C ASP A 186 0.77 -22.81 4.74
N VAL A 187 1.56 -23.35 3.80
CA VAL A 187 1.30 -23.23 2.35
C VAL A 187 -0.06 -23.81 1.98
N GLN A 188 -0.48 -24.93 2.58
CA GLN A 188 -1.73 -25.61 2.25
C GLN A 188 -2.93 -24.76 2.68
N ALA A 189 -2.89 -24.19 3.88
CA ALA A 189 -3.95 -23.33 4.39
C ALA A 189 -3.98 -21.94 3.69
N TYR A 190 -2.83 -21.46 3.22
CA TYR A 190 -2.72 -20.15 2.61
C TYR A 190 -3.06 -20.12 1.12
N LEU A 191 -2.74 -21.18 0.37
CA LEU A 191 -2.94 -21.23 -1.08
C LEU A 191 -4.40 -20.95 -1.52
N PRO A 192 -5.45 -21.43 -0.84
CA PRO A 192 -6.83 -21.06 -1.17
C PRO A 192 -7.09 -19.54 -1.08
N LYS A 193 -6.44 -18.83 -0.16
CA LYS A 193 -6.55 -17.37 -0.04
C LYS A 193 -5.88 -16.65 -1.23
N VAL A 194 -4.77 -17.20 -1.73
CA VAL A 194 -4.05 -16.69 -2.90
C VAL A 194 -4.86 -16.91 -4.17
N ASN A 195 -5.46 -18.08 -4.32
CA ASN A 195 -6.26 -18.44 -5.48
C ASN A 195 -7.70 -17.91 -5.43
N ALA A 196 -8.12 -17.35 -4.29
CA ALA A 196 -9.47 -16.81 -4.15
C ALA A 196 -9.76 -15.78 -5.27
N PRO A 197 -10.96 -15.82 -5.86
CA PRO A 197 -11.38 -14.80 -6.81
C PRO A 197 -11.46 -13.43 -6.11
N GLY A 198 -11.08 -12.38 -6.79
CA GLY A 198 -11.11 -11.04 -6.18
C GLY A 198 -10.31 -10.02 -6.95
N SER A 199 -9.26 -9.50 -6.32
CA SER A 199 -8.46 -8.41 -6.88
C SER A 199 -7.55 -8.90 -8.01
N ARG A 200 -8.08 -9.00 -9.23
CA ARG A 200 -7.32 -9.22 -10.47
C ARG A 200 -6.89 -7.88 -11.06
N ILE A 201 -5.97 -7.89 -12.02
CA ILE A 201 -5.46 -6.65 -12.64
C ILE A 201 -6.58 -5.83 -13.27
N GLY A 202 -7.56 -6.46 -13.88
CA GLY A 202 -8.75 -5.81 -14.40
C GLY A 202 -9.48 -5.00 -13.33
N SER A 203 -9.62 -5.53 -12.11
CA SER A 203 -10.25 -4.81 -10.99
C SER A 203 -9.47 -3.57 -10.52
N TYR A 204 -8.18 -3.50 -10.81
CA TYR A 204 -7.34 -2.30 -10.55
C TYR A 204 -7.43 -1.28 -11.68
N ARG A 205 -7.65 -1.73 -12.93
CA ARG A 205 -7.65 -0.91 -14.14
C ARG A 205 -9.04 -0.61 -14.70
N GLN A 206 -10.05 -1.42 -14.38
CA GLN A 206 -11.43 -1.13 -14.73
C GLN A 206 -11.94 0.06 -13.93
N GLY A 207 -12.84 0.84 -14.53
CA GLY A 207 -13.39 2.03 -13.90
C GLY A 207 -14.08 1.70 -12.58
N SER A 208 -13.44 2.06 -11.49
CA SER A 208 -14.02 2.02 -10.15
C SER A 208 -13.75 3.35 -9.47
N HIS A 209 -14.73 4.21 -9.48
CA HIS A 209 -14.64 5.52 -8.85
C HIS A 209 -14.61 5.40 -7.31
N GLY A 210 -13.75 6.16 -6.67
CA GLY A 210 -13.66 6.18 -5.21
C GLY A 210 -12.66 7.20 -4.70
N PHE A 211 -12.64 7.35 -3.37
CA PHE A 211 -11.78 8.29 -2.66
C PHE A 211 -10.89 7.55 -1.69
N THR A 212 -9.63 7.97 -1.58
CA THR A 212 -8.69 7.39 -0.65
C THR A 212 -7.62 8.41 -0.22
N CYS A 213 -7.11 8.23 0.99
CA CYS A 213 -5.91 8.92 1.45
C CYS A 213 -4.72 7.97 1.34
N VAL A 214 -3.68 8.40 0.66
CA VAL A 214 -2.49 7.59 0.33
C VAL A 214 -1.20 8.35 0.54
N ALA A 215 -0.10 7.61 0.69
CA ALA A 215 1.25 8.10 0.48
C ALA A 215 1.77 7.51 -0.84
N PHE A 216 2.01 8.33 -1.87
CA PHE A 216 2.73 7.90 -3.07
C PHE A 216 4.20 7.70 -2.74
N ILE A 217 4.80 6.66 -3.30
CA ILE A 217 6.19 6.29 -2.98
C ILE A 217 7.15 6.45 -4.16
N ASP A 218 6.64 6.69 -5.36
CA ASP A 218 7.43 6.76 -6.60
C ASP A 218 8.60 7.75 -6.50
N SER A 219 8.35 8.99 -6.13
CA SER A 219 9.36 10.05 -6.05
C SER A 219 10.40 9.85 -4.94
N SER A 220 10.05 9.11 -3.90
CA SER A 220 10.88 8.87 -2.71
C SER A 220 11.49 7.46 -2.68
N LEU A 221 11.20 6.63 -3.68
CA LEU A 221 11.72 5.28 -3.77
C LEU A 221 13.23 5.29 -4.04
N PRO A 222 14.07 4.77 -3.14
CA PRO A 222 15.52 4.69 -3.37
C PRO A 222 15.86 3.88 -4.62
N GLN A 223 16.92 4.27 -5.35
CA GLN A 223 17.30 3.63 -6.60
C GLN A 223 17.52 2.11 -6.47
N HIS A 224 18.19 1.66 -5.41
CA HIS A 224 18.42 0.24 -5.18
C HIS A 224 17.12 -0.57 -4.97
N LEU A 225 16.04 0.05 -4.45
CA LEU A 225 14.73 -0.57 -4.38
C LEU A 225 14.08 -0.65 -5.76
N ARG A 226 14.22 0.40 -6.59
CA ARG A 226 13.74 0.38 -7.99
C ARG A 226 14.41 -0.75 -8.77
N ASP A 227 15.74 -0.84 -8.67
CA ASP A 227 16.54 -1.87 -9.34
C ASP A 227 16.10 -3.27 -8.85
N GLY A 228 16.01 -3.46 -7.54
CA GLY A 228 15.55 -4.72 -6.95
C GLY A 228 14.12 -5.11 -7.38
N PHE A 229 13.22 -4.14 -7.52
CA PHE A 229 11.86 -4.42 -8.02
C PHE A 229 11.86 -4.77 -9.51
N SER A 230 12.69 -4.13 -10.31
CA SER A 230 12.84 -4.44 -11.74
C SER A 230 13.36 -5.87 -11.94
N GLU A 231 14.40 -6.24 -11.21
CA GLU A 231 14.96 -7.59 -11.24
C GLU A 231 13.93 -8.64 -10.74
N PHE A 232 13.23 -8.33 -9.66
CA PHE A 232 12.19 -9.18 -9.11
C PHE A 232 11.05 -9.40 -10.13
N ARG A 233 10.54 -8.33 -10.76
CA ARG A 233 9.52 -8.42 -11.81
C ARG A 233 9.99 -9.32 -12.95
N SER A 234 11.20 -9.10 -13.43
CA SER A 234 11.80 -9.92 -14.49
C SER A 234 11.90 -11.40 -14.13
N ALA A 235 12.24 -11.70 -12.87
CA ALA A 235 12.32 -13.08 -12.40
C ALA A 235 10.94 -13.75 -12.29
N VAL A 236 9.93 -13.00 -11.84
CA VAL A 236 8.54 -13.48 -11.79
C VAL A 236 8.01 -13.73 -13.19
N ASP A 237 8.20 -12.77 -14.12
CA ASP A 237 7.70 -12.88 -15.50
C ASP A 237 8.38 -14.02 -16.27
N LYS A 238 9.66 -14.30 -15.96
CA LYS A 238 10.38 -15.44 -16.52
C LYS A 238 9.83 -16.79 -16.04
N GLU A 239 9.51 -16.89 -14.75
CA GLU A 239 9.02 -18.14 -14.14
C GLU A 239 7.52 -18.35 -14.39
N PHE A 240 6.76 -17.26 -14.46
CA PHE A 240 5.30 -17.24 -14.61
C PHE A 240 4.91 -16.29 -15.75
N PRO A 241 5.26 -16.59 -17.01
CA PRO A 241 5.03 -15.72 -18.14
C PRO A 241 3.53 -15.45 -18.32
N GLY A 242 3.17 -14.17 -18.48
CA GLY A 242 1.78 -13.76 -18.70
C GLY A 242 0.84 -13.96 -17.51
N ARG A 243 1.37 -14.13 -16.29
CA ARG A 243 0.52 -14.33 -15.11
C ARG A 243 0.19 -13.04 -14.37
N TYR A 244 1.09 -12.06 -14.38
CA TYR A 244 0.95 -10.82 -13.61
C TYR A 244 0.83 -9.61 -14.51
N GLY A 245 -0.08 -8.70 -14.16
CA GLY A 245 -0.07 -7.31 -14.61
C GLY A 245 0.57 -6.45 -13.53
N TRP A 246 1.62 -5.72 -13.90
CA TRP A 246 2.33 -4.82 -13.00
C TRP A 246 1.70 -3.44 -13.03
N LEU A 247 1.57 -2.79 -11.86
CA LEU A 247 1.12 -1.41 -11.76
C LEU A 247 2.23 -0.45 -12.18
N ASP A 248 1.83 0.71 -12.71
CA ASP A 248 2.75 1.75 -13.11
C ASP A 248 3.51 2.29 -11.89
N GLU A 249 4.80 2.53 -12.05
CA GLU A 249 5.66 2.97 -10.95
C GLU A 249 5.16 4.28 -10.32
N THR A 250 4.67 5.22 -11.14
CA THR A 250 4.11 6.51 -10.71
C THR A 250 2.82 6.39 -9.90
N SER A 251 2.15 5.23 -9.96
CA SER A 251 0.93 4.94 -9.22
C SER A 251 1.17 4.17 -7.91
N LEU A 252 2.43 3.75 -7.65
CA LEU A 252 2.75 3.00 -6.45
C LEU A 252 2.48 3.82 -5.19
N HIS A 253 1.67 3.27 -4.30
CA HIS A 253 1.22 3.98 -3.10
C HIS A 253 0.97 3.04 -1.92
N CYS A 254 1.11 3.59 -0.72
CA CYS A 254 0.62 2.98 0.51
C CYS A 254 -0.72 3.63 0.89
N THR A 255 -1.78 2.85 0.96
CA THR A 255 -3.10 3.35 1.36
C THR A 255 -3.19 3.49 2.88
N LEU A 256 -3.49 4.71 3.35
CA LEU A 256 -3.76 4.98 4.76
C LEU A 256 -5.22 4.66 5.10
N ARG A 257 -6.16 5.24 4.33
CA ARG A 257 -7.59 5.17 4.62
C ARG A 257 -8.42 5.23 3.34
N SER A 258 -9.33 4.29 3.17
CA SER A 258 -10.37 4.41 2.15
C SER A 258 -11.43 5.41 2.65
N LEU A 259 -11.78 6.36 1.81
CA LEU A 259 -12.76 7.41 2.12
C LEU A 259 -14.15 7.11 1.53
N GLY A 260 -14.30 5.92 0.94
CA GLY A 260 -15.53 5.46 0.30
C GLY A 260 -15.52 5.66 -1.21
N GLY A 261 -16.51 5.08 -1.87
CA GLY A 261 -16.84 5.35 -3.27
C GLY A 261 -18.09 6.22 -3.35
N PRO A 262 -18.49 6.67 -4.54
CA PRO A 262 -19.80 7.26 -4.74
C PRO A 262 -20.84 6.29 -4.21
N ALA A 263 -21.90 6.84 -3.61
CA ALA A 263 -23.04 6.02 -3.23
C ALA A 263 -23.45 5.22 -4.48
N LYS A 264 -23.46 3.90 -4.38
CA LYS A 264 -24.00 3.10 -5.47
C LYS A 264 -25.41 3.60 -5.67
N GLY A 265 -25.64 4.27 -6.80
CA GLY A 265 -26.99 4.61 -7.21
C GLY A 265 -27.83 3.35 -7.16
N CYS A 266 -28.92 3.40 -6.41
CA CYS A 266 -29.95 2.36 -6.38
C CYS A 266 -30.55 2.20 -7.76
#